data_65261c40b069c656f669ec06e6faef85
#
_entry.id   65261c40b069c656f669ec06e6faef85
#
_cell.length_a   1.000
_cell.length_b   1.000
_cell.length_c   1.000
_cell.angle_alpha   90.00
_cell.angle_beta   90.00
_cell.angle_gamma   90.00
#
_symmetry.space_group_name_H-M   'P 1'
#
loop_
_entity.id
_entity.type
_entity.pdbx_description
1 polymer ?
#
loop_
_entity_poly.entity_id
_entity_poly.type
_entity_poly.pdbx_seq_one_letter_code
_entity_poly.pdbx_strand_id
1 'polypeptide(L)'
;MPHSDAVLADLQPAAVWQHFATLCRIPRPSKAEGPVRDALQTWAHGRGLATRVDGAGNLIIRKPARPGHERAPGVVLQGHLDMVCQANSGTAHDFTRDPIRPTLREGWLVADDTTLGADNGIGV
;
A
#
# COMPACT_ATOMS: atom_id res chain seq x y z
N MET A 1 9.43 12.07 -16.43
CA MET A 1 9.73 10.92 -15.53
C MET A 1 8.59 9.93 -15.67
N PRO A 2 8.84 8.65 -15.94
CA PRO A 2 7.77 7.67 -15.99
C PRO A 2 7.11 7.60 -14.61
N HIS A 3 5.78 7.58 -14.60
CA HIS A 3 5.00 7.35 -13.40
C HIS A 3 5.28 5.94 -12.86
N SER A 4 5.17 5.74 -11.54
CA SER A 4 5.31 4.44 -10.86
C SER A 4 4.62 3.30 -11.62
N ASP A 5 3.49 3.60 -12.25
CA ASP A 5 2.67 2.65 -12.99
C ASP A 5 3.42 2.02 -14.19
N ALA A 6 4.21 2.81 -14.92
CA ALA A 6 4.93 2.32 -16.08
C ALA A 6 6.07 1.36 -15.70
N VAL A 7 6.76 1.62 -14.59
CA VAL A 7 7.87 0.79 -14.11
C VAL A 7 7.37 -0.57 -13.61
N LEU A 8 6.20 -0.60 -12.99
CA LEU A 8 5.63 -1.80 -12.36
C LEU A 8 4.69 -2.59 -13.27
N ALA A 9 4.32 -2.03 -14.45
CA ALA A 9 3.28 -2.58 -15.33
C ALA A 9 3.59 -3.99 -15.85
N ASP A 10 4.86 -4.29 -16.12
CA ASP A 10 5.29 -5.55 -16.70
C ASP A 10 5.68 -6.61 -15.67
N LEU A 11 5.64 -6.26 -14.38
CA LEU A 11 6.00 -7.18 -13.30
C LEU A 11 4.88 -8.19 -13.00
N GLN A 12 5.27 -9.42 -12.64
CA GLN A 12 4.35 -10.48 -12.28
C GLN A 12 4.52 -10.90 -10.80
N PRO A 13 3.43 -11.23 -10.09
CA PRO A 13 2.03 -11.19 -10.55
C PRO A 13 1.49 -9.76 -10.64
N ALA A 14 0.83 -9.46 -11.74
CA ALA A 14 0.41 -8.08 -12.07
C ALA A 14 -0.42 -7.39 -10.98
N ALA A 15 -1.34 -8.14 -10.33
CA ALA A 15 -2.21 -7.58 -9.29
C ALA A 15 -1.41 -7.00 -8.10
N VAL A 16 -0.37 -7.69 -7.65
CA VAL A 16 0.50 -7.24 -6.54
C VAL A 16 1.13 -5.89 -6.89
N TRP A 17 1.70 -5.79 -8.08
CA TRP A 17 2.43 -4.59 -8.49
C TRP A 17 1.51 -3.42 -8.79
N GLN A 18 0.30 -3.66 -9.31
CA GLN A 18 -0.73 -2.63 -9.48
C GLN A 18 -1.18 -2.04 -8.14
N HIS A 19 -1.38 -2.89 -7.12
CA HIS A 19 -1.71 -2.43 -5.78
C HIS A 19 -0.54 -1.68 -5.14
N PHE A 20 0.68 -2.20 -5.26
CA PHE A 20 1.86 -1.51 -4.74
C PHE A 20 2.08 -0.15 -5.42
N ALA A 21 1.89 -0.05 -6.75
CA ALA A 21 1.93 1.23 -7.46
C ALA A 21 0.90 2.24 -6.90
N THR A 22 -0.29 1.76 -6.57
CA THR A 22 -1.31 2.60 -5.93
C THR A 22 -0.85 3.12 -4.58
N LEU A 23 -0.25 2.28 -3.73
CA LEU A 23 0.27 2.69 -2.43
C LEU A 23 1.45 3.67 -2.57
N CYS A 24 2.32 3.49 -3.55
CA CYS A 24 3.44 4.41 -3.81
C CYS A 24 2.97 5.84 -4.14
N ARG A 25 1.78 5.99 -4.74
CA ARG A 25 1.21 7.31 -5.04
C ARG A 25 0.67 8.05 -3.83
N ILE A 26 0.43 7.35 -2.72
CA ILE A 26 -0.23 7.91 -1.53
C ILE A 26 0.82 8.12 -0.44
N PRO A 27 1.16 9.37 -0.09
CA PRO A 27 1.98 9.65 1.07
C PRO A 27 1.39 9.01 2.34
N ARG A 28 2.22 8.27 3.08
CA ARG A 28 1.76 7.50 4.24
C ARG A 28 2.80 7.43 5.35
N PRO A 29 3.31 8.60 5.80
CA PRO A 29 4.22 8.62 6.93
C PRO A 29 3.50 8.16 8.20
N SER A 30 4.25 7.60 9.15
CA SER A 30 3.72 7.16 10.44
C SER A 30 2.97 8.30 11.14
N LYS A 31 1.81 8.00 11.68
CA LYS A 31 0.86 8.93 12.30
C LYS A 31 0.14 9.88 11.34
N ALA A 32 0.27 9.65 10.04
CA ALA A 32 -0.47 10.35 8.99
C ALA A 32 -1.05 9.37 7.96
N GLU A 33 -1.53 8.22 8.42
CA GLU A 33 -2.05 7.12 7.60
C GLU A 33 -3.47 7.38 7.07
N GLY A 34 -4.10 8.50 7.43
CA GLY A 34 -5.46 8.84 7.01
C GLY A 34 -5.71 8.65 5.52
N PRO A 35 -4.93 9.29 4.63
CA PRO A 35 -5.14 9.19 3.19
C PRO A 35 -5.06 7.76 2.64
N VAL A 36 -4.08 6.96 3.07
CA VAL A 36 -3.96 5.57 2.60
C VAL A 36 -5.09 4.69 3.16
N ARG A 37 -5.48 4.90 4.41
CA ARG A 37 -6.64 4.22 5.01
C ARG A 37 -7.91 4.50 4.23
N ASP A 38 -8.17 5.77 3.91
CA ASP A 38 -9.36 6.19 3.17
C ASP A 38 -9.38 5.63 1.74
N ALA A 39 -8.23 5.57 1.09
CA ALA A 39 -8.08 4.94 -0.23
C ALA A 39 -8.38 3.44 -0.18
N LEU A 40 -7.87 2.72 0.83
CA LEU A 40 -8.14 1.28 1.02
C LEU A 40 -9.61 1.03 1.38
N GLN A 41 -10.21 1.89 2.18
CA GLN A 41 -11.64 1.79 2.49
C GLN A 41 -12.50 1.97 1.23
N THR A 42 -12.18 2.95 0.40
CA THR A 42 -12.83 3.18 -0.89
C THR A 42 -12.66 1.98 -1.82
N TRP A 43 -11.46 1.42 -1.88
CA TRP A 43 -11.16 0.21 -2.65
C TRP A 43 -12.01 -1.00 -2.19
N ALA A 44 -12.12 -1.21 -0.88
CA ALA A 44 -12.91 -2.29 -0.29
C ALA A 44 -14.40 -2.11 -0.57
N HIS A 45 -14.93 -0.91 -0.42
CA HIS A 45 -16.33 -0.60 -0.73
C HIS A 45 -16.64 -0.85 -2.21
N GLY A 46 -15.74 -0.49 -3.13
CA GLY A 46 -15.89 -0.77 -4.55
C GLY A 46 -15.96 -2.27 -4.89
N ARG A 47 -15.57 -3.14 -3.96
CA ARG A 47 -15.67 -4.60 -4.05
C ARG A 47 -16.80 -5.20 -3.21
N GLY A 48 -17.65 -4.37 -2.64
CA GLY A 48 -18.75 -4.81 -1.78
C GLY A 48 -18.29 -5.36 -0.43
N LEU A 49 -17.08 -5.05 0.01
CA LEU A 49 -16.55 -5.51 1.30
C LEU A 49 -16.93 -4.55 2.42
N ALA A 50 -17.37 -5.09 3.54
CA ALA A 50 -17.67 -4.31 4.73
C ALA A 50 -16.37 -3.83 5.39
N THR A 51 -16.36 -2.57 5.83
CA THR A 51 -15.21 -1.97 6.51
C THR A 51 -15.62 -1.33 7.83
N ARG A 52 -14.66 -1.25 8.74
CA ARG A 52 -14.79 -0.49 9.99
C ARG A 52 -13.45 0.14 10.32
N VAL A 53 -13.49 1.38 10.76
CA VAL A 53 -12.34 2.05 11.39
C VAL A 53 -12.59 2.07 12.88
N ASP A 54 -11.64 1.59 13.67
CA ASP A 54 -11.75 1.59 15.12
C ASP A 54 -11.30 2.91 15.76
N GLY A 55 -11.38 3.01 17.08
CA GLY A 55 -11.03 4.22 17.81
C GLY A 55 -9.53 4.59 17.75
N ALA A 56 -8.67 3.66 17.39
CA ALA A 56 -7.23 3.89 17.18
C ALA A 56 -6.89 4.24 15.72
N GLY A 57 -7.88 4.17 14.83
CA GLY A 57 -7.70 4.44 13.40
C GLY A 57 -7.32 3.21 12.57
N ASN A 58 -7.37 2.01 13.13
CA ASN A 58 -7.15 0.78 12.37
C ASN A 58 -8.29 0.55 11.40
N LEU A 59 -7.97 0.16 10.17
CA LEU A 59 -8.95 -0.25 9.17
C LEU A 59 -9.14 -1.77 9.24
N ILE A 60 -10.37 -2.18 9.42
CA ILE A 60 -10.77 -3.59 9.41
C ILE A 60 -11.63 -3.81 8.17
N ILE A 61 -11.22 -4.73 7.31
CA ILE A 61 -11.95 -5.13 6.11
C ILE A 61 -12.41 -6.57 6.32
N ARG A 62 -13.70 -6.81 6.18
CA ARG A 62 -14.27 -8.14 6.32
C ARG A 62 -14.63 -8.73 4.96
N LYS A 63 -14.01 -9.85 4.64
CA LYS A 63 -14.35 -10.67 3.48
C LYS A 63 -15.15 -11.89 3.98
N PRO A 64 -16.40 -12.07 3.53
CA PRO A 64 -17.17 -13.27 3.90
C PRO A 64 -16.55 -14.55 3.33
N ALA A 65 -16.92 -15.67 3.93
CA ALA A 65 -16.57 -16.98 3.41
C ALA A 65 -17.10 -17.17 1.98
N ARG A 66 -16.42 -18.02 1.22
CA ARG A 66 -16.96 -18.50 -0.06
C ARG A 66 -18.16 -19.42 0.19
N PRO A 67 -19.12 -19.48 -0.76
CA PRO A 67 -20.24 -20.43 -0.67
C PRO A 67 -19.74 -21.85 -0.39
N GLY A 68 -20.33 -22.51 0.59
CA GLY A 68 -19.95 -23.86 1.03
C GLY A 68 -18.83 -23.91 2.10
N HIS A 69 -18.24 -22.77 2.45
CA HIS A 69 -17.15 -22.67 3.44
C HIS A 69 -17.52 -21.83 4.67
N GLU A 70 -18.81 -21.61 4.91
CA GLU A 70 -19.30 -20.73 5.98
C GLU A 70 -18.93 -21.22 7.39
N ARG A 71 -18.64 -22.52 7.54
CA ARG A 71 -18.20 -23.13 8.79
C ARG A 71 -16.69 -23.21 8.96
N ALA A 72 -15.92 -22.81 7.95
CA ALA A 72 -14.46 -22.80 8.05
C ALA A 72 -14.01 -21.80 9.13
N PRO A 73 -12.95 -22.09 9.88
CA PRO A 73 -12.38 -21.14 10.84
C PRO A 73 -12.01 -19.82 10.15
N GLY A 74 -12.29 -18.71 10.83
CA GLY A 74 -11.87 -17.40 10.35
C GLY A 74 -10.35 -17.23 10.39
N VAL A 75 -9.83 -16.40 9.47
CA VAL A 75 -8.43 -16.02 9.41
C VAL A 75 -8.34 -14.51 9.47
N VAL A 76 -7.40 -14.00 10.26
CA VAL A 76 -7.04 -12.58 10.29
C VAL A 76 -5.69 -12.41 9.63
N LEU A 77 -5.63 -11.57 8.61
CA LEU A 77 -4.38 -11.07 8.04
C LEU A 77 -4.16 -9.67 8.59
N GLN A 78 -2.97 -9.39 9.07
CA GLN A 78 -2.62 -8.10 9.66
C GLN A 78 -1.36 -7.54 9.01
N GLY A 79 -1.36 -6.24 8.78
CA GLY A 79 -0.22 -5.46 8.32
C GLY A 79 -0.31 -4.03 8.81
N HIS A 80 0.73 -3.23 8.55
CA HIS A 80 0.72 -1.80 8.84
C HIS A 80 0.67 -0.99 7.55
N LEU A 81 0.03 0.18 7.60
CA LEU A 81 -0.21 1.03 6.44
C LEU A 81 0.90 2.06 6.22
N ASP A 82 1.53 2.49 7.28
CA ASP A 82 2.59 3.48 7.23
C ASP A 82 3.90 2.93 6.67
N MET A 83 4.80 3.84 6.35
CA MET A 83 6.17 3.52 5.98
C MET A 83 7.16 4.38 6.75
N VAL A 84 8.37 3.88 6.93
CA VAL A 84 9.51 4.67 7.40
C VAL A 84 9.89 5.68 6.31
N CYS A 85 9.94 6.95 6.69
CA CYS A 85 10.23 8.06 5.78
C CYS A 85 11.65 8.56 6.00
N GLN A 86 12.57 8.11 5.16
CA GLN A 86 13.98 8.51 5.16
C GLN A 86 14.43 8.86 3.75
N ALA A 87 15.27 9.88 3.64
CA ALA A 87 15.87 10.30 2.39
C ALA A 87 17.36 10.58 2.57
N ASN A 88 18.12 10.48 1.47
CA ASN A 88 19.52 10.85 1.45
C ASN A 88 19.69 12.36 1.71
N SER A 89 20.82 12.74 2.31
CA SER A 89 21.14 14.15 2.54
C SER A 89 21.06 14.95 1.25
N GLY A 90 20.40 16.10 1.30
CA GLY A 90 20.25 16.98 0.15
C GLY A 90 19.10 16.62 -0.80
N THR A 91 18.39 15.54 -0.56
CA THR A 91 17.22 15.15 -1.35
C THR A 91 16.03 16.06 -1.02
N ALA A 92 15.49 16.71 -2.05
CA ALA A 92 14.25 17.48 -1.92
C ALA A 92 13.03 16.58 -2.10
N HIS A 93 12.57 15.95 -1.03
CA HIS A 93 11.39 15.08 -1.01
C HIS A 93 10.54 15.36 0.23
N ASP A 94 9.28 15.69 0.02
CA ASP A 94 8.30 15.91 1.10
C ASP A 94 7.41 14.68 1.25
N PHE A 95 7.69 13.84 2.25
CA PHE A 95 6.94 12.61 2.51
C PHE A 95 5.47 12.83 2.88
N THR A 96 5.05 14.05 3.12
CA THR A 96 3.63 14.37 3.36
C THR A 96 2.86 14.69 2.07
N ARG A 97 3.56 14.90 0.96
CA ARG A 97 3.00 15.36 -0.30
C ARG A 97 3.46 14.58 -1.53
N ASP A 98 4.72 14.20 -1.55
CA ASP A 98 5.33 13.63 -2.74
C ASP A 98 5.14 12.10 -2.78
N PRO A 99 4.82 11.52 -3.94
CA PRO A 99 4.74 10.08 -4.10
C PRO A 99 6.13 9.44 -4.06
N ILE A 100 6.19 8.19 -3.64
CA ILE A 100 7.37 7.35 -3.82
C ILE A 100 7.49 6.98 -5.30
N ARG A 101 8.71 7.04 -5.83
CA ARG A 101 9.01 6.76 -7.25
C ARG A 101 9.89 5.53 -7.37
N PRO A 102 9.29 4.34 -7.49
CA PRO A 102 10.05 3.11 -7.68
C PRO A 102 10.70 3.08 -9.06
N THR A 103 11.90 2.51 -9.11
CA THR A 103 12.65 2.23 -10.35
C THR A 103 13.18 0.80 -10.34
N LEU A 104 13.36 0.21 -11.52
CA LEU A 104 13.98 -1.10 -11.68
C LEU A 104 15.44 -0.93 -12.04
N ARG A 105 16.34 -1.55 -11.25
CA ARG A 105 17.77 -1.57 -11.48
C ARG A 105 18.30 -2.99 -11.28
N GLU A 106 18.85 -3.58 -12.31
CA GLU A 106 19.53 -4.91 -12.26
C GLU A 106 18.66 -5.98 -11.56
N GLY A 107 17.35 -5.98 -11.80
CA GLY A 107 16.42 -6.94 -11.20
C GLY A 107 15.92 -6.56 -9.79
N TRP A 108 16.32 -5.39 -9.27
CA TRP A 108 15.86 -4.86 -7.99
C TRP A 108 14.85 -3.74 -8.21
N LEU A 109 13.80 -3.72 -7.39
CA LEU A 109 12.93 -2.56 -7.26
C LEU A 109 13.46 -1.67 -6.14
N VAL A 110 13.79 -0.44 -6.47
CA VAL A 110 14.38 0.53 -5.56
C VAL A 110 13.63 1.87 -5.66
N ALA A 111 13.73 2.69 -4.63
CA ALA A 111 13.39 4.11 -4.71
C ALA A 111 14.69 4.91 -4.66
N ASP A 112 14.86 5.81 -5.62
CA ASP A 112 16.06 6.65 -5.65
C ASP A 112 15.97 7.70 -4.54
N ASP A 113 17.03 7.78 -3.75
CA ASP A 113 17.24 8.77 -2.68
C ASP A 113 16.24 8.73 -1.51
N THR A 114 15.23 7.85 -1.55
CA THR A 114 14.25 7.70 -0.46
C THR A 114 14.07 6.23 -0.07
N THR A 115 13.43 5.98 1.06
CA THR A 115 12.88 4.67 1.37
C THR A 115 11.79 4.29 0.38
N LEU A 116 11.62 3.00 0.10
CA LEU A 116 10.65 2.46 -0.88
C LEU A 116 9.26 2.22 -0.26
N GLY A 117 9.21 1.83 1.00
CA GLY A 117 7.95 1.50 1.68
C GLY A 117 7.37 0.12 1.29
N ALA A 118 8.20 -0.80 0.80
CA ALA A 118 7.77 -2.18 0.55
C ALA A 118 7.42 -2.92 1.85
N ASP A 119 8.04 -2.55 2.96
CA ASP A 119 7.64 -2.89 4.30
C ASP A 119 6.69 -1.78 4.84
N ASN A 120 5.42 -2.01 4.93
CA ASN A 120 4.71 -3.24 4.58
C ASN A 120 3.79 -3.08 3.34
N GLY A 121 4.12 -2.20 2.42
CA GLY A 121 3.28 -1.91 1.24
C GLY A 121 3.05 -3.13 0.33
N ILE A 122 3.95 -4.11 0.34
CA ILE A 122 3.75 -5.37 -0.40
C ILE A 122 2.81 -6.32 0.37
N GLY A 123 2.75 -6.21 1.69
CA GLY A 123 1.86 -7.05 2.50
C GLY A 123 0.43 -6.53 2.59
N VAL A 124 0.23 -5.25 2.31
CA VAL A 124 -1.09 -4.61 2.30
C VAL A 124 -1.83 -4.92 1.01
#